data_452a4d1c6a7a1e3e0286a14c173321d4
#
_entry.id   452a4d1c6a7a1e3e0286a14c173321d4
#
_cell.length_a   1.000
_cell.length_b   1.000
_cell.length_c   1.000
_cell.angle_alpha   90.00
_cell.angle_beta   90.00
_cell.angle_gamma   90.00
#
_symmetry.space_group_name_H-M   'P 1'
#
loop_
_entity.id
_entity.type
_entity.pdbx_description
1 polymer ?
#
loop_
_entity_poly.entity_id
_entity_poly.type
_entity_poly.pdbx_seq_one_letter_code
_entity_poly.pdbx_strand_id
1 'polypeptide(L)'
;MKGQFDNKVMSSFFLWFDHTLLKHGEAFTNYQSNLYSVANLYDGYSTYGSPFRQFVSDASIPNAQIINNLYVNGVATPKGSGSFTGINYSMGQAYFSSSVSTAPTGISGNYAIKDFNIFLTNDIEEKLLFETQFSLSNKTSQSPTGLPPDSLSYPAIFIKNNGGTNEPAAFGGLDATNFNIRAIVLADSQFSLDAVSSIFRDKERTFVSLFEEAEMPFNNLGDFKSGVAYNYTGIASQKAESDKAFIDEVFVKKIGGLTFTQKSNLNPSVFSMIIDFELSALRYPRI
;
A
#
# COMPACT_ATOMS: atom_id res chain seq x y z
N MET A 1 20.40 -2.10 -12.58
CA MET A 1 20.17 -0.70 -12.99
C MET A 1 19.87 0.08 -11.72
N LYS A 2 20.43 1.27 -11.52
CA LYS A 2 20.09 2.12 -10.37
C LYS A 2 18.70 2.71 -10.55
N GLY A 3 17.99 2.99 -9.46
CA GLY A 3 16.66 3.62 -9.48
C GLY A 3 16.67 4.89 -10.32
N GLN A 4 15.63 5.07 -11.12
CA GLN A 4 15.43 6.24 -11.97
C GLN A 4 14.49 7.24 -11.28
N PHE A 5 14.41 8.45 -11.81
CA PHE A 5 13.56 9.48 -11.20
C PHE A 5 12.09 9.06 -11.13
N ASP A 6 11.57 8.38 -12.15
CA ASP A 6 10.20 7.86 -12.15
C ASP A 6 9.96 6.86 -11.01
N ASN A 7 10.93 5.98 -10.72
CA ASN A 7 10.82 5.07 -9.58
C ASN A 7 10.83 5.81 -8.26
N LYS A 8 11.67 6.86 -8.15
CA LYS A 8 11.70 7.74 -6.97
C LYS A 8 10.32 8.38 -6.75
N VAL A 9 9.73 8.93 -7.80
CA VAL A 9 8.39 9.55 -7.73
C VAL A 9 7.33 8.53 -7.35
N MET A 10 7.28 7.39 -8.05
CA MET A 10 6.25 6.38 -7.80
C MET A 10 6.31 5.77 -6.40
N SER A 11 7.51 5.43 -5.91
CA SER A 11 7.69 4.88 -4.57
C SER A 11 7.36 5.92 -3.49
N SER A 12 7.74 7.18 -3.71
CA SER A 12 7.42 8.28 -2.80
C SER A 12 5.94 8.60 -2.77
N PHE A 13 5.31 8.62 -3.95
CA PHE A 13 3.87 8.81 -4.08
C PHE A 13 3.08 7.69 -3.38
N PHE A 14 3.54 6.45 -3.49
CA PHE A 14 2.93 5.32 -2.79
C PHE A 14 2.94 5.52 -1.27
N LEU A 15 4.07 5.93 -0.67
CA LEU A 15 4.15 6.20 0.76
C LEU A 15 3.26 7.38 1.17
N TRP A 16 3.23 8.45 0.36
CA TRP A 16 2.38 9.61 0.58
C TRP A 16 0.89 9.24 0.50
N PHE A 17 0.52 8.43 -0.48
CA PHE A 17 -0.85 7.99 -0.70
C PHE A 17 -1.33 7.13 0.46
N ASP A 18 -0.52 6.16 0.88
CA ASP A 18 -0.78 5.29 2.02
C ASP A 18 -0.98 6.09 3.31
N HIS A 19 -0.04 6.99 3.62
CA HIS A 19 -0.15 7.89 4.76
C HIS A 19 -1.41 8.76 4.69
N THR A 20 -1.68 9.36 3.53
CA THR A 20 -2.80 10.28 3.34
C THR A 20 -4.14 9.58 3.53
N LEU A 21 -4.28 8.34 3.06
CA LEU A 21 -5.47 7.54 3.25
C LEU A 21 -5.72 7.21 4.73
N LEU A 22 -4.66 6.91 5.47
CA LEU A 22 -4.76 6.38 6.84
C LEU A 22 -4.76 7.45 7.94
N LYS A 23 -4.18 8.64 7.70
CA LYS A 23 -3.85 9.63 8.74
C LYS A 23 -5.02 10.15 9.58
N HIS A 24 -6.24 10.07 9.06
CA HIS A 24 -7.44 10.52 9.79
C HIS A 24 -8.08 9.41 10.62
N GLY A 25 -7.54 8.18 10.59
CA GLY A 25 -8.04 7.06 11.38
C GLY A 25 -9.29 6.38 10.83
N GLU A 26 -9.69 6.70 9.59
CA GLU A 26 -10.96 6.27 8.99
C GLU A 26 -10.80 5.07 8.03
N ALA A 27 -9.58 4.70 7.67
CA ALA A 27 -9.31 3.68 6.66
C ALA A 27 -8.49 2.49 7.18
N PHE A 28 -8.57 2.22 8.47
CA PHE A 28 -7.96 1.04 9.08
C PHE A 28 -8.75 0.58 10.32
N THR A 29 -8.55 -0.68 10.67
CA THR A 29 -9.17 -1.27 11.87
C THR A 29 -8.11 -2.02 12.67
N ASN A 30 -8.10 -1.81 13.99
CA ASN A 30 -7.24 -2.54 14.91
C ASN A 30 -7.85 -3.90 15.23
N TYR A 31 -7.02 -4.94 15.17
CA TYR A 31 -7.40 -6.31 15.48
C TYR A 31 -6.47 -6.94 16.51
N GLN A 32 -7.05 -7.80 17.34
CA GLN A 32 -6.34 -8.81 18.09
C GLN A 32 -6.77 -10.16 17.54
N SER A 33 -5.91 -10.82 16.78
CA SER A 33 -6.29 -12.02 16.05
C SER A 33 -5.12 -12.98 15.84
N ASN A 34 -5.45 -14.19 15.44
CA ASN A 34 -4.47 -15.22 15.11
C ASN A 34 -3.89 -15.01 13.71
N LEU A 35 -2.65 -15.45 13.54
CA LEU A 35 -2.00 -15.66 12.27
C LEU A 35 -2.04 -17.15 11.94
N TYR A 36 -2.25 -17.47 10.68
CA TYR A 36 -2.41 -18.83 10.18
C TYR A 36 -1.30 -19.19 9.22
N SER A 37 -0.89 -20.46 9.22
CA SER A 37 0.12 -20.92 8.27
C SER A 37 -0.36 -20.71 6.83
N VAL A 38 0.49 -20.08 6.02
CA VAL A 38 0.26 -19.85 4.59
C VAL A 38 1.39 -20.47 3.79
N ALA A 39 1.20 -20.64 2.48
CA ALA A 39 2.25 -21.16 1.61
C ALA A 39 3.49 -20.29 1.71
N ASN A 40 4.65 -20.93 1.85
CA ASN A 40 5.92 -20.22 1.94
C ASN A 40 6.25 -19.62 0.57
N LEU A 41 6.40 -18.29 0.54
CA LEU A 41 6.86 -17.56 -0.65
C LEU A 41 8.39 -17.50 -0.76
N TYR A 42 9.07 -17.76 0.35
CA TYR A 42 10.54 -17.68 0.43
C TYR A 42 11.10 -18.97 1.05
N ASP A 43 12.08 -19.54 0.39
CA ASP A 43 12.78 -20.72 0.88
C ASP A 43 13.46 -20.43 2.23
N GLY A 44 13.39 -21.41 3.13
CA GLY A 44 13.99 -21.32 4.45
C GLY A 44 13.15 -20.60 5.52
N TYR A 45 11.94 -20.14 5.19
CA TYR A 45 11.04 -19.52 6.16
C TYR A 45 9.72 -20.26 6.28
N SER A 46 9.20 -20.32 7.50
CA SER A 46 7.80 -20.67 7.76
C SER A 46 7.00 -19.38 7.86
N THR A 47 5.92 -19.28 7.07
CA THR A 47 5.16 -18.05 6.92
C THR A 47 3.78 -18.18 7.56
N TYR A 48 3.39 -17.16 8.33
CA TYR A 48 2.08 -17.06 8.96
C TYR A 48 1.43 -15.75 8.58
N GLY A 49 0.24 -15.81 8.00
CA GLY A 49 -0.51 -14.66 7.52
C GLY A 49 -1.72 -14.34 8.40
N SER A 50 -2.12 -13.08 8.40
CA SER A 50 -3.42 -12.68 8.91
C SER A 50 -4.52 -13.12 7.92
N PRO A 51 -5.76 -13.32 8.38
CA PRO A 51 -6.90 -13.55 7.47
C PRO A 51 -7.16 -12.34 6.57
N PHE A 52 -6.52 -11.22 6.88
CA PHE A 52 -6.56 -9.97 6.14
C PHE A 52 -5.22 -9.73 5.48
N ARG A 53 -5.20 -8.85 4.47
CA ARG A 53 -3.95 -8.42 3.84
C ARG A 53 -3.37 -7.18 4.53
N GLN A 54 -2.42 -6.57 4.03
CA GLN A 54 -1.73 -5.32 4.36
C GLN A 54 -1.91 -4.77 5.78
N PHE A 55 -0.86 -4.91 6.57
CA PHE A 55 -0.77 -4.25 7.87
C PHE A 55 -0.49 -2.76 7.70
N VAL A 56 -1.00 -1.95 8.62
CA VAL A 56 -0.53 -0.58 8.77
C VAL A 56 0.91 -0.61 9.24
N SER A 57 1.76 0.16 8.57
CA SER A 57 3.22 0.17 8.82
C SER A 57 3.75 1.53 9.26
N ASP A 58 2.97 2.60 9.07
CA ASP A 58 3.37 3.98 9.39
C ASP A 58 3.03 4.31 10.86
N ALA A 59 4.06 4.50 11.68
CA ALA A 59 3.92 4.83 13.08
C ALA A 59 3.43 6.27 13.34
N SER A 60 3.32 7.10 12.32
CA SER A 60 2.70 8.43 12.45
C SER A 60 1.18 8.41 12.37
N ILE A 61 0.58 7.26 12.06
CA ILE A 61 -0.88 7.12 12.01
C ILE A 61 -1.45 7.05 13.45
N PRO A 62 -2.29 8.00 13.85
CA PRO A 62 -2.82 8.04 15.19
C PRO A 62 -3.64 6.79 15.52
N ASN A 63 -3.41 6.20 16.70
CA ASN A 63 -4.12 5.03 17.23
C ASN A 63 -3.95 3.72 16.44
N ALA A 64 -3.14 3.67 15.38
CA ALA A 64 -2.86 2.44 14.67
C ALA A 64 -1.92 1.53 15.49
N GLN A 65 -2.30 0.28 15.67
CA GLN A 65 -1.46 -0.71 16.34
C GLN A 65 -0.44 -1.28 15.34
N ILE A 66 0.78 -0.73 15.37
CA ILE A 66 1.86 -1.25 14.53
C ILE A 66 2.42 -2.52 15.19
N ILE A 67 2.42 -3.60 14.45
CA ILE A 67 2.89 -4.89 14.95
C ILE A 67 4.40 -4.85 15.19
N ASN A 68 4.82 -5.14 16.41
CA ASN A 68 6.23 -5.19 16.82
C ASN A 68 6.58 -6.45 17.61
N ASN A 69 5.58 -7.18 18.07
CA ASN A 69 5.71 -8.46 18.74
C ASN A 69 4.52 -9.37 18.36
N LEU A 70 4.75 -10.67 18.45
CA LEU A 70 3.71 -11.69 18.31
C LEU A 70 3.65 -12.52 19.59
N TYR A 71 2.52 -13.12 19.83
CA TYR A 71 2.36 -14.10 20.90
C TYR A 71 2.39 -15.50 20.28
N VAL A 72 3.46 -16.25 20.59
CA VAL A 72 3.59 -17.64 20.18
C VAL A 72 3.20 -18.52 21.36
N ASN A 73 2.10 -19.24 21.25
CA ASN A 73 1.51 -20.03 22.34
C ASN A 73 1.33 -19.20 23.64
N GLY A 74 0.91 -17.94 23.50
CA GLY A 74 0.68 -17.03 24.61
C GLY A 74 1.93 -16.35 25.15
N VAL A 75 3.12 -16.66 24.64
CA VAL A 75 4.39 -16.03 25.02
C VAL A 75 4.72 -14.89 24.07
N ALA A 76 4.91 -13.68 24.62
CA ALA A 76 5.30 -12.53 23.82
C ALA A 76 6.70 -12.74 23.20
N THR A 77 6.76 -12.71 21.89
CA THR A 77 7.97 -12.93 21.09
C THR A 77 8.23 -11.66 20.26
N PRO A 78 9.19 -10.82 20.65
CA PRO A 78 9.57 -9.65 19.87
C PRO A 78 10.18 -10.02 18.52
N LYS A 79 10.01 -9.15 17.54
CA LYS A 79 10.67 -9.30 16.24
C LYS A 79 12.21 -9.39 16.41
N GLY A 80 12.82 -10.33 15.69
CA GLY A 80 14.25 -10.62 15.81
C GLY A 80 14.62 -11.51 17.00
N SER A 81 13.64 -12.01 17.77
CA SER A 81 13.85 -12.92 18.89
C SER A 81 13.41 -14.34 18.56
N GLY A 82 14.17 -15.32 19.01
CA GLY A 82 13.88 -16.73 18.71
C GLY A 82 13.90 -17.00 17.20
N SER A 83 12.86 -17.66 16.70
CA SER A 83 12.69 -17.93 15.27
C SER A 83 11.92 -16.81 14.54
N PHE A 84 11.34 -15.84 15.22
CA PHE A 84 10.57 -14.75 14.62
C PHE A 84 11.53 -13.75 13.93
N THR A 85 11.62 -13.83 12.61
CA THR A 85 12.62 -13.09 11.82
C THR A 85 12.13 -11.71 11.41
N GLY A 86 10.87 -11.57 10.95
CA GLY A 86 10.38 -10.31 10.42
C GLY A 86 8.93 -10.35 9.97
N ILE A 87 8.46 -9.21 9.46
CA ILE A 87 7.08 -8.99 9.01
C ILE A 87 7.09 -8.39 7.61
N ASN A 88 6.30 -8.96 6.71
CA ASN A 88 5.95 -8.31 5.47
C ASN A 88 4.63 -7.54 5.63
N TYR A 89 4.72 -6.23 5.74
CA TYR A 89 3.56 -5.38 5.97
C TYR A 89 2.63 -5.32 4.76
N SER A 90 3.18 -5.38 3.54
CA SER A 90 2.39 -5.35 2.30
C SER A 90 1.63 -6.65 2.02
N MET A 91 2.09 -7.76 2.59
CA MET A 91 1.43 -9.06 2.45
C MET A 91 0.64 -9.48 3.70
N GLY A 92 0.80 -8.75 4.81
CA GLY A 92 0.19 -9.11 6.09
C GLY A 92 0.71 -10.44 6.64
N GLN A 93 2.03 -10.67 6.54
CA GLN A 93 2.67 -11.95 6.86
C GLN A 93 3.83 -11.79 7.84
N ALA A 94 4.00 -12.77 8.71
CA ALA A 94 5.14 -12.89 9.61
C ALA A 94 6.01 -14.08 9.20
N TYR A 95 7.33 -13.90 9.24
CA TYR A 95 8.33 -14.89 8.86
C TYR A 95 9.05 -15.44 10.07
N PHE A 96 9.21 -16.77 10.08
CA PHE A 96 9.96 -17.49 11.09
C PHE A 96 11.06 -18.32 10.41
N SER A 97 12.26 -18.30 10.95
CA SER A 97 13.41 -19.07 10.43
C SER A 97 13.29 -20.59 10.61
N SER A 98 12.28 -21.06 11.33
CA SER A 98 11.95 -22.46 11.50
C SER A 98 10.46 -22.63 11.75
N SER A 99 9.96 -23.84 11.56
CA SER A 99 8.58 -24.17 11.93
C SER A 99 8.34 -23.91 13.41
N VAL A 100 7.23 -23.26 13.71
CA VAL A 100 6.83 -22.96 15.08
C VAL A 100 5.68 -23.88 15.46
N SER A 101 5.77 -24.51 16.62
CA SER A 101 4.62 -25.23 17.17
C SER A 101 3.50 -24.24 17.46
N THR A 102 2.38 -24.44 16.86
CA THR A 102 1.18 -23.59 17.05
C THR A 102 0.20 -24.14 18.07
N ALA A 103 0.51 -25.27 18.71
CA ALA A 103 -0.29 -25.84 19.78
C ALA A 103 0.25 -25.34 21.16
N PRO A 104 -0.63 -25.04 22.13
CA PRO A 104 -2.10 -25.17 22.07
C PRO A 104 -2.83 -23.91 21.55
N THR A 105 -2.23 -22.72 21.55
CA THR A 105 -2.95 -21.45 21.33
C THR A 105 -2.62 -20.72 20.03
N GLY A 106 -1.67 -21.25 19.25
CA GLY A 106 -1.32 -20.66 17.96
C GLY A 106 -0.41 -19.44 18.04
N ILE A 107 -0.33 -18.71 16.93
CA ILE A 107 0.36 -17.43 16.81
C ILE A 107 -0.69 -16.34 16.73
N SER A 108 -0.60 -15.32 17.57
CA SER A 108 -1.52 -14.19 17.57
C SER A 108 -0.77 -12.87 17.74
N GLY A 109 -1.43 -11.76 17.46
CA GLY A 109 -0.86 -10.43 17.61
C GLY A 109 -1.92 -9.35 17.66
N ASN A 110 -1.47 -8.15 18.06
CA ASN A 110 -2.23 -6.93 17.96
C ASN A 110 -1.70 -6.14 16.77
N TYR A 111 -2.54 -5.82 15.83
CA TYR A 111 -2.15 -5.13 14.60
C TYR A 111 -3.30 -4.36 13.98
N ALA A 112 -2.95 -3.31 13.25
CA ALA A 112 -3.89 -2.56 12.44
C ALA A 112 -3.88 -3.06 11.00
N ILE A 113 -5.05 -3.24 10.41
CA ILE A 113 -5.25 -3.66 9.02
C ILE A 113 -5.85 -2.53 8.23
N LYS A 114 -5.32 -2.30 7.03
CA LYS A 114 -5.87 -1.33 6.09
C LYS A 114 -7.23 -1.79 5.57
N ASP A 115 -8.18 -0.88 5.49
CA ASP A 115 -9.49 -1.16 4.88
C ASP A 115 -9.38 -1.25 3.36
N PHE A 116 -8.39 -0.58 2.75
CA PHE A 116 -8.02 -0.73 1.36
C PHE A 116 -6.58 -1.23 1.24
N ASN A 117 -6.38 -2.30 0.49
CA ASN A 117 -5.04 -2.75 0.13
C ASN A 117 -4.52 -1.89 -1.03
N ILE A 118 -3.28 -1.41 -0.93
CA ILE A 118 -2.69 -0.51 -1.92
C ILE A 118 -1.56 -1.24 -2.63
N PHE A 119 -1.60 -1.23 -3.96
CA PHE A 119 -0.63 -1.90 -4.82
C PHE A 119 -0.09 -0.95 -5.88
N LEU A 120 1.21 -1.04 -6.15
CA LEU A 120 1.80 -0.50 -7.37
C LEU A 120 1.63 -1.53 -8.49
N THR A 121 1.25 -1.06 -9.69
CA THR A 121 1.04 -1.95 -10.82
C THR A 121 1.47 -1.29 -12.14
N ASN A 122 1.83 -2.14 -13.11
CA ASN A 122 2.00 -1.75 -14.52
C ASN A 122 0.91 -2.34 -15.41
N ASP A 123 -0.06 -3.04 -14.82
CA ASP A 123 -1.15 -3.66 -15.57
C ASP A 123 -2.06 -2.61 -16.23
N ILE A 124 -2.70 -3.01 -17.32
CA ILE A 124 -3.70 -2.19 -18.00
C ILE A 124 -5.00 -2.17 -17.20
N GLU A 125 -5.77 -1.11 -17.35
CA GLU A 125 -7.01 -0.90 -16.61
C GLU A 125 -8.06 -1.98 -16.87
N GLU A 126 -8.18 -2.42 -18.12
CA GLU A 126 -9.10 -3.50 -18.50
C GLU A 126 -8.81 -4.77 -17.73
N LYS A 127 -7.54 -5.15 -17.60
CA LYS A 127 -7.14 -6.32 -16.82
C LYS A 127 -7.53 -6.17 -15.35
N LEU A 128 -7.25 -5.01 -14.75
CA LEU A 128 -7.58 -4.75 -13.35
C LEU A 128 -9.08 -4.73 -13.08
N LEU A 129 -9.87 -4.17 -14.01
CA LEU A 129 -11.31 -4.00 -13.82
C LEU A 129 -12.13 -5.25 -14.20
N PHE A 130 -11.68 -6.01 -15.21
CA PHE A 130 -12.49 -7.06 -15.80
C PHE A 130 -11.90 -8.47 -15.72
N GLU A 131 -10.58 -8.62 -15.71
CA GLU A 131 -9.92 -9.92 -15.77
C GLU A 131 -9.42 -10.40 -14.42
N THR A 132 -9.16 -9.48 -13.48
CA THR A 132 -8.63 -9.86 -12.16
C THR A 132 -9.77 -10.44 -11.31
N GLN A 133 -9.63 -11.70 -10.95
CA GLN A 133 -10.53 -12.32 -9.97
C GLN A 133 -10.10 -11.86 -8.57
N PHE A 134 -10.87 -10.96 -7.99
CA PHE A 134 -10.66 -10.52 -6.62
C PHE A 134 -11.31 -11.53 -5.68
N SER A 135 -10.51 -12.12 -4.82
CA SER A 135 -11.04 -12.85 -3.68
C SER A 135 -11.55 -11.82 -2.68
N LEU A 136 -12.83 -11.86 -2.40
CA LEU A 136 -13.44 -11.09 -1.30
C LEU A 136 -12.66 -11.41 -0.03
N SER A 137 -11.98 -10.43 0.52
CA SER A 137 -11.48 -10.51 1.88
C SER A 137 -12.71 -10.47 2.79
N ASN A 138 -13.28 -11.63 3.04
CA ASN A 138 -14.38 -11.72 3.96
C ASN A 138 -13.84 -11.47 5.36
N LYS A 139 -13.99 -10.24 5.85
CA LYS A 139 -13.58 -9.81 7.21
C LYS A 139 -14.20 -10.69 8.30
N THR A 140 -15.17 -11.51 7.95
CA THR A 140 -15.88 -12.45 8.84
C THR A 140 -15.41 -13.90 8.70
N SER A 141 -14.59 -14.23 7.71
CA SER A 141 -14.11 -15.59 7.51
C SER A 141 -12.99 -15.92 8.50
N GLN A 142 -13.23 -16.87 9.36
CA GLN A 142 -12.28 -17.33 10.37
C GLN A 142 -11.22 -18.30 9.83
N SER A 143 -11.24 -18.63 8.55
CA SER A 143 -10.30 -19.58 7.95
C SER A 143 -9.69 -19.04 6.67
N PRO A 144 -8.38 -18.79 6.65
CA PRO A 144 -7.66 -18.35 5.46
C PRO A 144 -7.29 -19.50 4.51
N THR A 145 -7.76 -20.72 4.81
CA THR A 145 -7.37 -21.94 4.09
C THR A 145 -7.78 -22.00 2.62
N GLY A 146 -8.29 -20.92 2.05
CA GLY A 146 -8.74 -20.88 0.67
C GLY A 146 -8.19 -19.74 -0.19
N LEU A 147 -7.39 -18.82 0.37
CA LEU A 147 -6.82 -17.70 -0.42
C LEU A 147 -5.47 -18.12 -0.99
N PRO A 148 -5.31 -18.20 -2.32
CA PRO A 148 -4.00 -18.38 -2.92
C PRO A 148 -3.04 -17.26 -2.47
N PRO A 149 -1.75 -17.55 -2.30
CA PRO A 149 -0.77 -16.56 -1.82
C PRO A 149 -0.62 -15.34 -2.72
N ASP A 150 -0.97 -15.48 -3.99
CA ASP A 150 -0.94 -14.45 -5.02
C ASP A 150 -2.31 -13.77 -5.26
N SER A 151 -3.37 -14.17 -4.55
CA SER A 151 -4.67 -13.53 -4.70
C SER A 151 -4.68 -12.12 -4.14
N LEU A 152 -5.16 -11.17 -4.93
CA LEU A 152 -5.37 -9.80 -4.48
C LEU A 152 -6.62 -9.71 -3.63
N SER A 153 -6.47 -9.18 -2.41
CA SER A 153 -7.61 -8.95 -1.51
C SER A 153 -8.31 -7.65 -1.88
N TYR A 154 -9.62 -7.68 -1.83
CA TYR A 154 -10.54 -6.58 -2.09
C TYR A 154 -11.15 -6.12 -0.74
N PRO A 155 -11.36 -4.83 -0.45
CA PRO A 155 -11.15 -3.64 -1.31
C PRO A 155 -9.67 -3.33 -1.62
N ALA A 156 -9.41 -2.77 -2.81
CA ALA A 156 -8.06 -2.51 -3.28
C ALA A 156 -7.92 -1.20 -4.07
N ILE A 157 -6.73 -0.63 -4.03
CA ILE A 157 -6.33 0.53 -4.83
C ILE A 157 -5.07 0.18 -5.60
N PHE A 158 -5.11 0.35 -6.91
CA PHE A 158 -3.99 0.11 -7.81
C PHE A 158 -3.43 1.43 -8.32
N ILE A 159 -2.18 1.71 -8.01
CA ILE A 159 -1.49 2.93 -8.41
C ILE A 159 -0.55 2.61 -9.56
N LYS A 160 -0.65 3.35 -10.65
CA LYS A 160 0.20 3.18 -11.83
C LYS A 160 0.73 4.51 -12.35
N ASN A 161 1.92 4.47 -12.95
CA ASN A 161 2.46 5.57 -13.71
C ASN A 161 1.78 5.61 -15.10
N ASN A 162 1.18 6.73 -15.44
CA ASN A 162 0.52 6.95 -16.73
C ASN A 162 1.40 7.77 -17.70
N GLY A 163 2.68 7.93 -17.36
CA GLY A 163 3.64 8.70 -18.13
C GLY A 163 3.79 10.14 -17.66
N GLY A 164 4.53 10.93 -18.43
CA GLY A 164 4.81 12.31 -18.10
C GLY A 164 5.62 12.99 -19.18
N THR A 165 5.91 14.27 -19.02
CA THR A 165 6.68 15.12 -19.94
C THR A 165 7.74 15.91 -19.21
N ASN A 166 8.80 16.26 -19.93
CA ASN A 166 9.78 17.25 -19.47
C ASN A 166 9.67 18.50 -20.33
N GLU A 167 9.63 19.65 -19.68
CA GLU A 167 9.63 20.93 -20.34
C GLU A 167 10.74 21.84 -19.74
N PRO A 168 11.46 22.61 -20.56
CA PRO A 168 12.42 23.57 -20.02
C PRO A 168 11.73 24.61 -19.14
N ALA A 169 12.15 24.71 -17.87
CA ALA A 169 11.56 25.65 -16.92
C ALA A 169 12.36 26.95 -16.77
N ALA A 170 13.69 26.87 -16.89
CA ALA A 170 14.56 28.05 -16.75
C ALA A 170 15.87 27.92 -17.52
N PHE A 171 16.53 29.08 -17.75
CA PHE A 171 17.90 29.11 -18.25
C PHE A 171 18.83 28.38 -17.26
N GLY A 172 19.77 27.60 -17.80
CA GLY A 172 20.71 26.81 -16.99
C GLY A 172 20.36 25.34 -16.89
N GLY A 173 19.38 24.85 -17.66
CA GLY A 173 19.07 23.44 -17.80
C GLY A 173 18.14 22.88 -16.71
N LEU A 174 17.39 23.72 -16.01
CA LEU A 174 16.34 23.29 -15.09
C LEU A 174 15.10 22.95 -15.89
N ASP A 175 14.58 21.74 -15.71
CA ASP A 175 13.35 21.24 -16.32
C ASP A 175 12.22 21.15 -15.31
N ALA A 176 11.00 21.42 -15.77
CA ALA A 176 9.76 20.99 -15.14
C ALA A 176 9.42 19.59 -15.66
N THR A 177 9.37 18.63 -14.77
CA THR A 177 8.97 17.27 -15.10
C THR A 177 7.56 17.05 -14.58
N ASN A 178 6.63 16.77 -15.50
CA ASN A 178 5.25 16.51 -15.19
C ASN A 178 5.01 14.99 -15.17
N PHE A 179 4.24 14.52 -14.21
CA PHE A 179 3.86 13.11 -14.04
C PHE A 179 2.36 12.96 -13.97
N ASN A 180 1.85 11.95 -14.65
CA ASN A 180 0.46 11.53 -14.54
C ASN A 180 0.40 10.21 -13.79
N ILE A 181 -0.15 10.23 -12.59
CA ILE A 181 -0.31 9.04 -11.76
C ILE A 181 -1.79 8.72 -11.65
N ARG A 182 -2.14 7.49 -11.92
CA ARG A 182 -3.51 7.01 -11.84
C ARG A 182 -3.70 6.02 -10.71
N ALA A 183 -4.72 6.25 -9.87
CA ALA A 183 -5.18 5.30 -8.87
C ALA A 183 -6.54 4.73 -9.30
N ILE A 184 -6.63 3.42 -9.42
CA ILE A 184 -7.85 2.68 -9.70
C ILE A 184 -8.35 2.11 -8.38
N VAL A 185 -9.49 2.60 -7.91
CA VAL A 185 -10.08 2.23 -6.63
C VAL A 185 -11.21 1.24 -6.86
N LEU A 186 -11.15 0.11 -6.18
CA LEU A 186 -12.18 -0.91 -6.14
C LEU A 186 -12.69 -1.05 -4.71
N ALA A 187 -13.94 -0.72 -4.48
CA ALA A 187 -14.56 -0.67 -3.15
C ALA A 187 -15.75 -1.64 -3.05
N ASP A 188 -16.04 -2.07 -1.83
CA ASP A 188 -17.15 -2.95 -1.48
C ASP A 188 -18.49 -2.20 -1.35
N SER A 189 -18.42 -0.88 -1.24
CA SER A 189 -19.59 -0.03 -1.11
C SER A 189 -19.38 1.34 -1.77
N GLN A 190 -20.47 1.97 -2.14
CA GLN A 190 -20.47 3.35 -2.63
C GLN A 190 -19.97 4.30 -1.56
N PHE A 191 -20.26 4.04 -0.30
CA PHE A 191 -19.81 4.86 0.83
C PHE A 191 -18.30 4.86 0.96
N SER A 192 -17.67 3.68 0.93
CA SER A 192 -16.20 3.53 0.97
C SER A 192 -15.54 4.21 -0.23
N LEU A 193 -16.16 4.10 -1.42
CA LEU A 193 -15.68 4.78 -2.62
C LEU A 193 -15.69 6.30 -2.48
N ASP A 194 -16.81 6.85 -1.98
CA ASP A 194 -16.98 8.29 -1.79
C ASP A 194 -16.06 8.85 -0.71
N ALA A 195 -15.78 8.08 0.34
CA ALA A 195 -14.82 8.45 1.38
C ALA A 195 -13.41 8.61 0.80
N VAL A 196 -12.92 7.63 0.02
CA VAL A 196 -11.61 7.74 -0.66
C VAL A 196 -11.59 8.93 -1.63
N SER A 197 -12.65 9.13 -2.41
CA SER A 197 -12.79 10.27 -3.31
C SER A 197 -12.62 11.61 -2.58
N SER A 198 -13.29 11.76 -1.45
CA SER A 198 -13.25 13.00 -0.65
C SER A 198 -11.86 13.27 -0.09
N ILE A 199 -11.20 12.23 0.46
CA ILE A 199 -9.85 12.35 1.02
C ILE A 199 -8.86 12.90 -0.03
N PHE A 200 -8.88 12.36 -1.25
CA PHE A 200 -7.88 12.73 -2.25
C PHE A 200 -8.24 13.98 -3.05
N ARG A 201 -9.52 14.30 -3.24
CA ARG A 201 -9.93 15.56 -3.88
C ARG A 201 -9.41 16.78 -3.12
N ASP A 202 -9.36 16.69 -1.79
CA ASP A 202 -8.86 17.76 -0.93
C ASP A 202 -7.31 17.87 -0.92
N LYS A 203 -6.61 17.05 -1.72
CA LYS A 203 -5.14 17.05 -1.81
C LYS A 203 -4.59 17.78 -3.03
N GLU A 204 -5.42 18.39 -3.83
CA GLU A 204 -4.98 19.33 -4.84
C GLU A 204 -4.15 20.46 -4.20
N ARG A 205 -3.09 20.90 -4.90
CA ARG A 205 -2.18 21.94 -4.45
C ARG A 205 -1.40 21.62 -3.17
N THR A 206 -1.09 20.35 -2.96
CA THR A 206 -0.25 19.88 -1.87
C THR A 206 1.06 19.28 -2.39
N PHE A 207 2.01 19.03 -1.49
CA PHE A 207 3.31 18.49 -1.84
C PHE A 207 3.43 17.01 -1.48
N VAL A 208 4.15 16.29 -2.32
CA VAL A 208 4.62 14.92 -2.08
C VAL A 208 6.13 14.97 -1.86
N SER A 209 6.62 14.55 -0.71
CA SER A 209 8.06 14.44 -0.43
C SER A 209 8.67 13.29 -1.22
N LEU A 210 9.78 13.54 -1.93
CA LEU A 210 10.47 12.57 -2.75
C LEU A 210 11.64 11.93 -1.98
N PHE A 211 11.66 10.61 -1.88
CA PHE A 211 12.65 9.84 -1.16
C PHE A 211 13.58 9.08 -2.11
N GLU A 212 14.87 9.09 -1.84
CA GLU A 212 15.81 8.22 -2.55
C GLU A 212 15.58 6.76 -2.18
N GLU A 213 16.03 5.83 -3.02
CA GLU A 213 15.89 4.38 -2.78
C GLU A 213 16.51 3.95 -1.43
N ALA A 214 17.60 4.59 -1.02
CA ALA A 214 18.25 4.32 0.26
C ALA A 214 17.38 4.73 1.46
N GLU A 215 16.53 5.75 1.29
CA GLU A 215 15.65 6.31 2.33
C GLU A 215 14.32 5.57 2.43
N MET A 216 13.99 4.71 1.44
CA MET A 216 12.77 3.91 1.50
C MET A 216 12.78 3.01 2.73
N PRO A 217 11.67 2.95 3.50
CA PRO A 217 11.65 2.30 4.82
C PRO A 217 11.72 0.77 4.76
N PHE A 218 11.38 0.16 3.63
CA PHE A 218 11.24 -1.29 3.51
C PHE A 218 12.46 -1.95 2.85
N ASN A 219 12.79 -3.14 3.32
CA ASN A 219 13.75 -4.04 2.67
C ASN A 219 13.04 -4.94 1.65
N ASN A 220 13.80 -5.84 0.99
CA ASN A 220 13.28 -6.75 -0.04
C ASN A 220 12.25 -7.78 0.48
N LEU A 221 12.19 -8.00 1.79
CA LEU A 221 11.19 -8.87 2.42
C LEU A 221 9.93 -8.10 2.86
N GLY A 222 9.87 -6.79 2.61
CA GLY A 222 8.75 -5.94 3.02
C GLY A 222 8.76 -5.56 4.50
N ASP A 223 9.87 -5.81 5.21
CA ASP A 223 10.09 -5.40 6.59
C ASP A 223 10.89 -4.09 6.68
N PHE A 224 10.90 -3.44 7.82
CA PHE A 224 11.64 -2.19 8.03
C PHE A 224 13.16 -2.40 7.97
N LYS A 225 13.83 -1.59 7.17
CA LYS A 225 15.31 -1.60 7.05
C LYS A 225 16.01 -1.31 8.39
N SER A 226 15.47 -0.40 9.17
CA SER A 226 16.04 0.02 10.45
C SER A 226 15.65 -0.89 11.62
N GLY A 227 14.80 -1.88 11.41
CA GLY A 227 14.20 -2.67 12.49
C GLY A 227 13.15 -1.93 13.33
N VAL A 228 12.99 -0.62 13.13
CA VAL A 228 12.03 0.25 13.82
C VAL A 228 10.95 0.68 12.84
N ALA A 229 9.69 0.79 13.31
CA ALA A 229 8.59 1.28 12.51
C ALA A 229 8.90 2.68 11.95
N TYR A 230 8.67 2.86 10.64
CA TYR A 230 8.90 4.16 10.04
C TYR A 230 7.79 5.15 10.41
N ASN A 231 8.14 6.42 10.39
CA ASN A 231 7.23 7.52 10.66
C ASN A 231 7.24 8.44 9.44
N TYR A 232 6.18 8.36 8.61
CA TYR A 232 6.09 9.15 7.38
C TYR A 232 6.21 10.65 7.65
N THR A 233 5.50 11.17 8.65
CA THR A 233 5.54 12.60 8.99
C THR A 233 6.96 13.03 9.37
N GLY A 234 7.68 12.19 10.12
CA GLY A 234 9.06 12.47 10.51
C GLY A 234 10.03 12.51 9.33
N ILE A 235 9.99 11.52 8.44
CA ILE A 235 10.87 11.48 7.26
C ILE A 235 10.51 12.56 6.22
N ALA A 236 9.23 12.85 6.04
CA ALA A 236 8.76 13.87 5.11
C ALA A 236 9.12 15.30 5.56
N SER A 237 9.10 15.57 6.86
CA SER A 237 9.47 16.89 7.42
C SER A 237 10.94 17.24 7.23
N GLN A 238 11.81 16.26 7.01
CA GLN A 238 13.24 16.45 6.79
C GLN A 238 13.59 16.80 5.33
N LYS A 239 12.61 16.73 4.42
CA LYS A 239 12.83 16.97 2.99
C LYS A 239 12.85 18.46 2.67
N ALA A 240 13.87 18.89 1.91
CA ALA A 240 13.94 20.22 1.36
C ALA A 240 12.84 20.46 0.30
N GLU A 241 12.54 21.71 0.00
CA GLU A 241 11.54 22.05 -1.04
C GLU A 241 11.93 21.53 -2.43
N SER A 242 13.24 21.45 -2.73
CA SER A 242 13.75 20.85 -3.96
C SER A 242 13.50 19.35 -4.10
N ASP A 243 13.21 18.66 -2.99
CA ASP A 243 12.92 17.23 -2.95
C ASP A 243 11.43 16.98 -2.79
N LYS A 244 10.59 17.81 -3.34
CA LYS A 244 9.14 17.68 -3.33
C LYS A 244 8.59 17.77 -4.75
N ALA A 245 7.55 17.00 -5.01
CA ALA A 245 6.68 17.17 -6.17
C ALA A 245 5.40 17.88 -5.73
N PHE A 246 4.89 18.74 -6.58
CA PHE A 246 3.65 19.48 -6.35
C PHE A 246 2.50 18.74 -7.06
N ILE A 247 1.38 18.60 -6.40
CA ILE A 247 0.15 18.07 -7.01
C ILE A 247 -0.60 19.26 -7.60
N ASP A 248 -0.60 19.35 -8.92
CA ASP A 248 -1.23 20.44 -9.66
C ASP A 248 -2.75 20.27 -9.69
N GLU A 249 -3.22 19.05 -10.04
CA GLU A 249 -4.63 18.74 -10.16
C GLU A 249 -4.95 17.31 -9.70
N VAL A 250 -6.19 17.11 -9.23
CA VAL A 250 -6.73 15.81 -8.85
C VAL A 250 -8.10 15.63 -9.50
N PHE A 251 -8.18 14.70 -10.46
CA PHE A 251 -9.42 14.36 -11.14
C PHE A 251 -10.01 13.06 -10.61
N VAL A 252 -11.25 13.10 -10.18
CA VAL A 252 -11.99 11.93 -9.72
C VAL A 252 -13.09 11.59 -10.71
N LYS A 253 -13.04 10.37 -11.27
CA LYS A 253 -14.04 9.85 -12.20
C LYS A 253 -14.62 8.54 -11.69
N LYS A 254 -15.88 8.55 -11.31
CA LYS A 254 -16.61 7.32 -11.01
C LYS A 254 -16.88 6.54 -12.30
N ILE A 255 -16.60 5.25 -12.28
CA ILE A 255 -16.91 4.37 -13.40
C ILE A 255 -18.39 3.98 -13.28
N GLY A 256 -19.24 4.87 -13.78
CA GLY A 256 -20.69 4.67 -13.89
C GLY A 256 -21.11 4.68 -15.36
N GLY A 257 -22.14 3.93 -15.73
CA GLY A 257 -22.67 3.94 -17.11
C GLY A 257 -22.01 2.99 -18.08
N LEU A 258 -21.35 1.93 -17.56
CA LEU A 258 -20.89 0.82 -18.38
C LEU A 258 -22.04 0.22 -19.20
N THR A 259 -21.77 -0.20 -20.42
CA THR A 259 -22.73 -0.91 -21.25
C THR A 259 -23.16 -2.21 -20.57
N PHE A 260 -24.33 -2.75 -20.93
CA PHE A 260 -24.85 -3.99 -20.34
C PHE A 260 -23.84 -5.15 -20.44
N THR A 261 -23.11 -5.24 -21.54
CA THR A 261 -22.06 -6.26 -21.76
C THR A 261 -20.87 -6.06 -20.83
N GLN A 262 -20.49 -4.83 -20.52
CA GLN A 262 -19.41 -4.53 -19.57
C GLN A 262 -19.84 -4.78 -18.12
N LYS A 263 -21.12 -4.50 -17.79
CA LYS A 263 -21.67 -4.80 -16.47
C LYS A 263 -21.78 -6.30 -16.17
N SER A 264 -21.99 -7.13 -17.18
CA SER A 264 -22.07 -8.59 -16.99
C SER A 264 -20.74 -9.23 -16.62
N ASN A 265 -19.63 -8.58 -16.93
CA ASN A 265 -18.28 -9.05 -16.61
C ASN A 265 -17.74 -8.45 -15.28
N LEU A 266 -18.37 -7.40 -14.76
CA LEU A 266 -18.07 -6.85 -13.45
C LEU A 266 -18.85 -7.59 -12.37
N ASN A 267 -18.16 -7.90 -11.27
CA ASN A 267 -18.87 -8.34 -10.08
C ASN A 267 -19.84 -7.21 -9.66
N PRO A 268 -21.16 -7.46 -9.57
CA PRO A 268 -22.14 -6.41 -9.25
C PRO A 268 -21.95 -5.79 -7.86
N SER A 269 -21.16 -6.43 -7.01
CA SER A 269 -20.84 -5.94 -5.66
C SER A 269 -19.57 -5.07 -5.63
N VAL A 270 -18.94 -4.78 -6.77
CA VAL A 270 -17.72 -3.97 -6.84
C VAL A 270 -18.04 -2.59 -7.39
N PHE A 271 -17.76 -1.58 -6.58
CA PHE A 271 -17.82 -0.17 -6.97
C PHE A 271 -16.43 0.30 -7.38
N SER A 272 -16.34 1.02 -8.49
CA SER A 272 -15.04 1.42 -9.03
C SER A 272 -14.99 2.90 -9.39
N MET A 273 -13.82 3.51 -9.19
CA MET A 273 -13.49 4.85 -9.66
C MET A 273 -12.02 4.95 -10.05
N ILE A 274 -11.71 5.98 -10.81
CA ILE A 274 -10.36 6.39 -11.18
C ILE A 274 -10.09 7.74 -10.55
N ILE A 275 -8.92 7.89 -9.96
CA ILE A 275 -8.37 9.17 -9.50
C ILE A 275 -7.10 9.41 -10.30
N ASP A 276 -7.08 10.48 -11.07
CA ASP A 276 -5.90 10.94 -11.80
C ASP A 276 -5.26 12.09 -11.03
N PHE A 277 -3.95 11.99 -10.83
CA PHE A 277 -3.12 13.00 -10.20
C PHE A 277 -2.14 13.53 -11.23
N GLU A 278 -2.13 14.84 -11.39
CA GLU A 278 -1.10 15.55 -12.15
C GLU A 278 -0.09 16.14 -11.17
N LEU A 279 1.17 15.74 -11.29
CA LEU A 279 2.25 16.19 -10.43
C LEU A 279 3.31 16.89 -11.26
N SER A 280 3.92 17.92 -10.70
CA SER A 280 5.09 18.60 -11.28
C SER A 280 6.26 18.62 -10.29
N ALA A 281 7.47 18.53 -10.80
CA ALA A 281 8.70 18.66 -10.03
C ALA A 281 9.77 19.38 -10.86
N LEU A 282 10.48 20.31 -10.22
CA LEU A 282 11.62 20.99 -10.84
C LEU A 282 12.89 20.16 -10.59
N ARG A 283 13.62 19.84 -11.64
CA ARG A 283 14.88 19.09 -11.53
C ARG A 283 15.87 19.44 -12.63
N TYR A 284 17.14 19.15 -12.37
CA TYR A 284 18.13 19.11 -13.43
C TYR A 284 18.09 17.73 -14.09
N PRO A 285 17.93 17.66 -15.43
CA PRO A 285 17.97 16.39 -16.14
C PRO A 285 19.36 15.74 -15.98
N ARG A 286 19.39 14.43 -16.08
CA ARG A 286 20.68 13.71 -16.16
C ARG A 286 21.32 14.01 -17.51
N ILE A 287 22.53 14.51 -17.47
CA ILE A 287 23.41 14.68 -18.63
C ILE A 287 24.16 13.36 -18.85
#